data_c16ee3b063b8a9053cc2942ee35f0278
#
_entry.id   c16ee3b063b8a9053cc2942ee35f0278
#
_cell.length_a   1.000
_cell.length_b   1.000
_cell.length_c   1.000
_cell.angle_alpha   90.00
_cell.angle_beta   90.00
_cell.angle_gamma   90.00
#
_symmetry.space_group_name_H-M   'P 1'
#
loop_
_entity.id
_entity.type
_entity.pdbx_description
1 polymer ?
#
loop_
_entity_poly.entity_id
_entity_poly.type
_entity_poly.pdbx_seq_one_letter_code
_entity_poly.pdbx_strand_id
1 'polypeptide(L)'
;QLECAGGDPAAARATLEAVLGHHRHYLEAWLMLGEVCDVLGDTHSALRARHRVMVESNAQGRWLSSETIEPEWQQAVGHAVQAYQRDKRERLFAAFGEVRERHGADALRRFERALTGYLREWDARPQDPRQRPKFFWFPDLASGPYHDPMLQPWAATLRDAWQEIRDEAVELLRDDRDFVSFLDLKPGHKAPKSLGGAAENPAWDAYFFYRHGVRYDANHSRCPRTSELLESIELCRVARQAPEICFSLLRPQSTILPHYGVTNTRLVFHLPLVVPPDCALNAGGVEHRWREGEPILFDDTYEHEAWNRSDEPRLILLMDCWNPHLTEAEKEAVRCVVEAIDAIEN
;
A
#
# COMPACT_ATOMS: atom_id res chain seq x y z
N GLN A 1 -13.36 1.17 -36.70
CA GLN A 1 -12.17 1.84 -37.23
C GLN A 1 -12.41 3.33 -37.10
N LEU A 2 -11.78 3.97 -36.11
CA LEU A 2 -11.66 5.39 -36.13
C LEU A 2 -10.92 5.76 -37.43
N GLU A 3 -11.57 6.50 -38.31
CA GLU A 3 -10.94 7.14 -39.47
C GLU A 3 -9.91 8.17 -38.95
N CYS A 4 -8.79 7.70 -38.38
CA CYS A 4 -7.60 8.54 -38.19
C CYS A 4 -6.88 8.80 -39.52
N ALA A 5 -7.42 8.32 -40.62
CA ALA A 5 -6.97 8.65 -41.95
C ALA A 5 -7.52 10.04 -42.39
N GLY A 6 -6.94 11.11 -41.82
CA GLY A 6 -7.26 12.49 -42.17
C GLY A 6 -7.96 13.32 -41.10
N GLY A 7 -8.23 12.75 -39.91
CA GLY A 7 -8.80 13.44 -38.76
C GLY A 7 -7.75 14.13 -37.90
N ASP A 8 -8.19 15.11 -37.11
CA ASP A 8 -7.38 15.81 -36.11
C ASP A 8 -7.24 14.91 -34.85
N PRO A 9 -6.04 14.38 -34.50
CA PRO A 9 -5.86 13.56 -33.33
C PRO A 9 -6.20 14.28 -32.02
N ALA A 10 -6.02 15.61 -31.96
CA ALA A 10 -6.36 16.38 -30.77
C ALA A 10 -7.88 16.46 -30.58
N ALA A 11 -8.64 16.62 -31.64
CA ALA A 11 -10.10 16.56 -31.60
C ALA A 11 -10.61 15.16 -31.23
N ALA A 12 -9.97 14.08 -31.74
CA ALA A 12 -10.29 12.72 -31.39
C ALA A 12 -10.05 12.46 -29.88
N ARG A 13 -8.93 12.95 -29.34
CA ARG A 13 -8.63 12.89 -27.90
C ARG A 13 -9.73 13.56 -27.07
N ALA A 14 -10.08 14.80 -27.39
CA ALA A 14 -11.10 15.56 -26.66
C ALA A 14 -12.44 14.83 -26.65
N THR A 15 -12.83 14.25 -27.80
CA THR A 15 -14.06 13.46 -27.91
C THR A 15 -14.05 12.22 -27.02
N LEU A 16 -12.95 11.45 -27.04
CA LEU A 16 -12.81 10.24 -26.22
C LEU A 16 -12.79 10.58 -24.73
N GLU A 17 -12.09 11.64 -24.31
CA GLU A 17 -12.07 12.11 -22.92
C GLU A 17 -13.47 12.55 -22.46
N ALA A 18 -14.25 13.23 -23.31
CA ALA A 18 -15.64 13.58 -23.02
C ALA A 18 -16.53 12.34 -22.87
N VAL A 19 -16.40 11.35 -23.76
CA VAL A 19 -17.12 10.06 -23.64
C VAL A 19 -16.77 9.37 -22.34
N LEU A 20 -15.50 9.28 -22.00
CA LEU A 20 -15.00 8.62 -20.78
C LEU A 20 -15.40 9.37 -19.50
N GLY A 21 -15.61 10.69 -19.58
CA GLY A 21 -16.17 11.49 -18.50
C GLY A 21 -17.59 11.06 -18.10
N HIS A 22 -18.39 10.60 -19.07
CA HIS A 22 -19.74 10.09 -18.85
C HIS A 22 -19.80 8.56 -18.70
N HIS A 23 -18.90 7.85 -19.38
CA HIS A 23 -18.86 6.39 -19.48
C HIS A 23 -17.47 5.85 -19.14
N ARG A 24 -17.03 6.08 -17.89
CA ARG A 24 -15.67 5.76 -17.40
C ARG A 24 -15.25 4.28 -17.54
N HIS A 25 -16.21 3.37 -17.71
CA HIS A 25 -16.00 1.94 -17.86
C HIS A 25 -16.04 1.47 -19.33
N TYR A 26 -16.06 2.41 -20.30
CA TYR A 26 -16.15 2.07 -21.71
C TYR A 26 -14.78 1.62 -22.24
N LEU A 27 -14.63 0.30 -22.33
CA LEU A 27 -13.36 -0.37 -22.60
C LEU A 27 -12.73 0.01 -23.94
N GLU A 28 -13.55 0.04 -25.01
CA GLU A 28 -13.12 0.40 -26.36
C GLU A 28 -12.65 1.87 -26.45
N ALA A 29 -13.28 2.76 -25.71
CA ALA A 29 -12.86 4.17 -25.68
C ALA A 29 -11.50 4.35 -25.02
N TRP A 30 -11.19 3.59 -23.95
CA TRP A 30 -9.86 3.58 -23.34
C TRP A 30 -8.79 3.03 -24.30
N LEU A 31 -9.12 1.96 -25.05
CA LEU A 31 -8.21 1.39 -26.06
C LEU A 31 -7.87 2.42 -27.14
N MET A 32 -8.89 3.08 -27.69
CA MET A 32 -8.74 4.12 -28.72
C MET A 32 -7.99 5.35 -28.20
N LEU A 33 -8.22 5.74 -26.93
CA LEU A 33 -7.50 6.86 -26.32
C LEU A 33 -6.00 6.58 -26.24
N GLY A 34 -5.61 5.35 -25.91
CA GLY A 34 -4.21 4.94 -25.90
C GLY A 34 -3.53 5.10 -27.26
N GLU A 35 -4.21 4.69 -28.35
CA GLU A 35 -3.69 4.84 -29.73
C GLU A 35 -3.60 6.33 -30.15
N VAL A 36 -4.60 7.13 -29.83
CA VAL A 36 -4.59 8.58 -30.14
C VAL A 36 -3.47 9.29 -29.37
N CYS A 37 -3.24 8.94 -28.11
CA CYS A 37 -2.14 9.51 -27.34
C CYS A 37 -0.78 9.14 -27.92
N ASP A 38 -0.60 7.92 -28.46
CA ASP A 38 0.64 7.56 -29.18
C ASP A 38 0.88 8.44 -30.39
N VAL A 39 -0.15 8.68 -31.22
CA VAL A 39 -0.06 9.56 -32.38
C VAL A 39 0.33 10.98 -31.99
N LEU A 40 -0.14 11.45 -30.83
CA LEU A 40 0.20 12.77 -30.27
C LEU A 40 1.56 12.81 -29.57
N GLY A 41 2.24 11.68 -29.40
CA GLY A 41 3.51 11.56 -28.66
C GLY A 41 3.36 11.69 -27.14
N ASP A 42 2.13 11.66 -26.62
CA ASP A 42 1.85 11.68 -25.18
C ASP A 42 1.94 10.26 -24.59
N THR A 43 3.17 9.79 -24.39
CA THR A 43 3.47 8.42 -23.90
C THR A 43 2.92 8.17 -22.51
N HIS A 44 2.84 9.22 -21.66
CA HIS A 44 2.30 9.08 -20.30
C HIS A 44 0.79 8.80 -20.34
N SER A 45 0.01 9.61 -21.07
CA SER A 45 -1.43 9.38 -21.21
C SER A 45 -1.74 8.09 -21.96
N ALA A 46 -0.93 7.69 -22.94
CA ALA A 46 -1.06 6.41 -23.63
C ALA A 46 -0.91 5.22 -22.65
N LEU A 47 0.13 5.26 -21.79
CA LEU A 47 0.35 4.23 -20.78
C LEU A 47 -0.79 4.13 -19.76
N ARG A 48 -1.31 5.28 -19.30
CA ARG A 48 -2.48 5.33 -18.38
C ARG A 48 -3.74 4.79 -19.03
N ALA A 49 -4.02 5.17 -20.27
CA ALA A 49 -5.16 4.64 -21.00
C ALA A 49 -5.11 3.12 -21.16
N ARG A 50 -3.93 2.56 -21.49
CA ARG A 50 -3.70 1.11 -21.56
C ARG A 50 -3.82 0.44 -20.19
N HIS A 51 -3.35 1.07 -19.13
CA HIS A 51 -3.59 0.59 -17.76
C HIS A 51 -5.08 0.45 -17.48
N ARG A 52 -5.88 1.48 -17.84
CA ARG A 52 -7.35 1.44 -17.70
C ARG A 52 -7.97 0.32 -18.53
N VAL A 53 -7.47 0.02 -19.73
CA VAL A 53 -7.91 -1.15 -20.49
C VAL A 53 -7.71 -2.43 -19.68
N MET A 54 -6.55 -2.64 -19.04
CA MET A 54 -6.29 -3.84 -18.22
C MET A 54 -7.24 -3.92 -17.01
N VAL A 55 -7.45 -2.81 -16.31
CA VAL A 55 -8.34 -2.75 -15.14
C VAL A 55 -9.80 -3.04 -15.54
N GLU A 56 -10.30 -2.36 -16.57
CA GLU A 56 -11.68 -2.54 -17.02
C GLU A 56 -11.92 -3.92 -17.64
N SER A 57 -10.93 -4.48 -18.34
CA SER A 57 -11.00 -5.87 -18.84
C SER A 57 -11.22 -6.87 -17.72
N ASN A 58 -10.45 -6.74 -16.62
CA ASN A 58 -10.62 -7.60 -15.45
C ASN A 58 -11.97 -7.39 -14.77
N ALA A 59 -12.40 -6.13 -14.60
CA ALA A 59 -13.66 -5.81 -13.93
C ALA A 59 -14.89 -6.33 -14.69
N GLN A 60 -14.82 -6.32 -16.03
CA GLN A 60 -15.91 -6.74 -16.91
C GLN A 60 -15.83 -8.21 -17.35
N GLY A 61 -14.72 -8.90 -17.06
CA GLY A 61 -14.48 -10.26 -17.54
C GLY A 61 -14.29 -10.36 -19.06
N ARG A 62 -13.94 -9.25 -19.73
CA ARG A 62 -13.72 -9.14 -21.17
C ARG A 62 -12.23 -9.03 -21.49
N TRP A 63 -11.83 -9.47 -22.68
CA TRP A 63 -10.45 -9.32 -23.21
C TRP A 63 -9.36 -9.93 -22.32
N LEU A 64 -9.70 -10.97 -21.55
CA LEU A 64 -8.78 -11.63 -20.63
C LEU A 64 -7.87 -12.67 -21.33
N SER A 65 -8.32 -13.21 -22.45
CA SER A 65 -7.60 -14.16 -23.30
C SER A 65 -7.99 -13.97 -24.76
N SER A 66 -7.24 -14.57 -25.68
CA SER A 66 -7.57 -14.53 -27.10
C SER A 66 -8.98 -15.07 -27.42
N GLU A 67 -9.54 -15.93 -26.57
CA GLU A 67 -10.88 -16.50 -26.72
C GLU A 67 -11.98 -15.53 -26.29
N THR A 68 -11.67 -14.57 -25.42
CA THR A 68 -12.63 -13.59 -24.89
C THR A 68 -12.55 -12.24 -25.62
N ILE A 69 -11.69 -12.11 -26.63
CA ILE A 69 -11.55 -10.90 -27.46
C ILE A 69 -12.31 -11.14 -28.76
N GLU A 70 -13.25 -10.24 -29.07
CA GLU A 70 -13.99 -10.26 -30.33
C GLU A 70 -12.99 -10.09 -31.50
N PRO A 71 -13.20 -10.80 -32.65
CA PRO A 71 -12.25 -10.85 -33.76
C PRO A 71 -11.77 -9.49 -34.27
N GLU A 72 -12.65 -8.51 -34.30
CA GLU A 72 -12.34 -7.14 -34.73
C GLU A 72 -11.41 -6.38 -33.79
N TRP A 73 -11.31 -6.77 -32.51
CA TRP A 73 -10.46 -6.13 -31.50
C TRP A 73 -9.15 -6.86 -31.22
N GLN A 74 -8.99 -8.11 -31.70
CA GLN A 74 -7.84 -8.96 -31.36
C GLN A 74 -6.50 -8.27 -31.65
N GLN A 75 -6.34 -7.66 -32.80
CA GLN A 75 -5.10 -7.01 -33.18
C GLN A 75 -4.84 -5.77 -32.31
N ALA A 76 -5.83 -4.89 -32.12
CA ALA A 76 -5.68 -3.67 -31.34
C ALA A 76 -5.43 -3.96 -29.87
N VAL A 77 -6.15 -4.91 -29.27
CA VAL A 77 -5.94 -5.33 -27.88
C VAL A 77 -4.57 -5.98 -27.71
N GLY A 78 -4.16 -6.86 -28.63
CA GLY A 78 -2.84 -7.48 -28.61
C GLY A 78 -1.71 -6.45 -28.65
N HIS A 79 -1.82 -5.45 -29.52
CA HIS A 79 -0.89 -4.33 -29.59
C HIS A 79 -0.88 -3.51 -28.29
N ALA A 80 -2.06 -3.17 -27.74
CA ALA A 80 -2.16 -2.41 -26.50
C ALA A 80 -1.53 -3.14 -25.30
N VAL A 81 -1.73 -4.46 -25.18
CA VAL A 81 -1.12 -5.27 -24.12
C VAL A 81 0.41 -5.26 -24.23
N GLN A 82 0.96 -5.49 -25.43
CA GLN A 82 2.40 -5.49 -25.65
C GLN A 82 3.01 -4.11 -25.39
N ALA A 83 2.38 -3.05 -25.89
CA ALA A 83 2.81 -1.69 -25.65
C ALA A 83 2.76 -1.34 -24.15
N TYR A 84 1.67 -1.71 -23.45
CA TYR A 84 1.56 -1.50 -22.00
C TYR A 84 2.71 -2.17 -21.24
N GLN A 85 3.00 -3.44 -21.52
CA GLN A 85 4.07 -4.17 -20.85
C GLN A 85 5.44 -3.53 -21.08
N ARG A 86 5.75 -3.18 -22.35
CA ARG A 86 7.00 -2.51 -22.72
C ARG A 86 7.13 -1.14 -22.04
N ASP A 87 6.13 -0.29 -22.19
CA ASP A 87 6.17 1.10 -21.73
C ASP A 87 6.17 1.18 -20.19
N LYS A 88 5.40 0.29 -19.53
CA LYS A 88 5.43 0.13 -18.06
C LYS A 88 6.83 -0.27 -17.59
N ARG A 89 7.43 -1.26 -18.24
CA ARG A 89 8.79 -1.71 -17.92
C ARG A 89 9.80 -0.57 -18.05
N GLU A 90 9.82 0.10 -19.19
CA GLU A 90 10.72 1.22 -19.45
C GLU A 90 10.55 2.34 -18.43
N ARG A 91 9.31 2.70 -18.13
CA ARG A 91 8.99 3.74 -17.15
C ARG A 91 9.48 3.40 -15.75
N LEU A 92 9.25 2.15 -15.30
CA LEU A 92 9.66 1.72 -13.96
C LEU A 92 11.18 1.59 -13.84
N PHE A 93 11.89 1.13 -14.88
CA PHE A 93 13.35 1.09 -14.88
C PHE A 93 13.97 2.49 -14.95
N ALA A 94 13.35 3.42 -15.66
CA ALA A 94 13.80 4.82 -15.69
C ALA A 94 13.62 5.52 -14.33
N ALA A 95 12.57 5.16 -13.56
CA ALA A 95 12.24 5.81 -12.31
C ALA A 95 13.36 5.76 -11.24
N PHE A 96 14.19 4.73 -11.24
CA PHE A 96 15.31 4.60 -10.31
C PHE A 96 16.70 4.73 -11.00
N GLY A 97 16.75 5.28 -12.22
CA GLY A 97 17.97 5.46 -12.99
C GLY A 97 19.05 6.23 -12.24
N GLU A 98 18.70 7.36 -11.63
CA GLU A 98 19.62 8.17 -10.82
C GLU A 98 20.12 7.43 -9.57
N VAL A 99 19.26 6.61 -8.94
CA VAL A 99 19.66 5.77 -7.80
C VAL A 99 20.71 4.76 -8.26
N ARG A 100 20.49 4.14 -9.43
CA ARG A 100 21.40 3.18 -10.03
C ARG A 100 22.75 3.81 -10.41
N GLU A 101 22.75 5.03 -10.93
CA GLU A 101 23.98 5.78 -11.24
C GLU A 101 24.77 6.11 -9.96
N ARG A 102 24.08 6.47 -8.88
CA ARG A 102 24.70 6.85 -7.60
C ARG A 102 25.27 5.68 -6.82
N HIS A 103 24.55 4.56 -6.76
CA HIS A 103 24.92 3.40 -5.93
C HIS A 103 25.56 2.23 -6.71
N GLY A 104 25.46 2.24 -8.03
CA GLY A 104 25.93 1.16 -8.89
C GLY A 104 24.92 0.03 -9.09
N ALA A 105 25.05 -0.71 -10.19
CA ALA A 105 24.11 -1.78 -10.54
C ALA A 105 24.13 -2.95 -9.53
N ASP A 106 25.28 -3.27 -8.95
CA ASP A 106 25.41 -4.39 -8.00
C ASP A 106 24.64 -4.14 -6.72
N ALA A 107 24.54 -2.89 -6.24
CA ALA A 107 23.79 -2.52 -5.05
C ALA A 107 22.28 -2.70 -5.24
N LEU A 108 21.77 -2.72 -6.47
CA LEU A 108 20.36 -2.82 -6.80
C LEU A 108 19.96 -4.18 -7.42
N ARG A 109 20.84 -5.17 -7.43
CA ARG A 109 20.56 -6.48 -8.06
C ARG A 109 19.33 -7.18 -7.46
N ARG A 110 19.17 -7.17 -6.13
CA ARG A 110 17.98 -7.74 -5.47
C ARG A 110 16.72 -6.95 -5.82
N PHE A 111 16.83 -5.62 -5.84
CA PHE A 111 15.73 -4.74 -6.20
C PHE A 111 15.29 -4.96 -7.66
N GLU A 112 16.22 -5.03 -8.61
CA GLU A 112 15.91 -5.32 -10.02
C GLU A 112 15.23 -6.69 -10.18
N ARG A 113 15.67 -7.68 -9.40
CA ARG A 113 14.99 -8.98 -9.34
C ARG A 113 13.56 -8.87 -8.80
N ALA A 114 13.34 -8.06 -7.76
CA ALA A 114 11.99 -7.79 -7.25
C ALA A 114 11.12 -7.13 -8.32
N LEU A 115 11.65 -6.11 -9.01
CA LEU A 115 10.94 -5.38 -10.05
C LEU A 115 10.57 -6.27 -11.25
N THR A 116 11.49 -7.11 -11.73
CA THR A 116 11.20 -8.07 -12.81
C THR A 116 10.18 -9.13 -12.38
N GLY A 117 10.16 -9.50 -11.11
CA GLY A 117 9.10 -10.34 -10.53
C GLY A 117 7.73 -9.65 -10.52
N TYR A 118 7.69 -8.38 -10.12
CA TYR A 118 6.47 -7.56 -10.18
C TYR A 118 5.94 -7.41 -11.62
N LEU A 119 6.85 -7.28 -12.59
CA LEU A 119 6.53 -7.25 -14.04
C LEU A 119 6.16 -8.62 -14.61
N ARG A 120 6.19 -9.68 -13.79
CA ARG A 120 5.90 -11.07 -14.19
C ARG A 120 6.84 -11.64 -15.26
N GLU A 121 8.09 -11.17 -15.28
CA GLU A 121 9.13 -11.70 -16.17
C GLU A 121 9.68 -13.05 -15.68
N TRP A 122 9.40 -13.42 -14.44
CA TRP A 122 9.64 -14.72 -13.84
C TRP A 122 8.58 -15.02 -12.77
N ASP A 123 8.45 -16.31 -12.37
CA ASP A 123 7.49 -16.74 -11.36
C ASP A 123 7.96 -16.37 -9.94
N ALA A 124 7.71 -15.13 -9.57
CA ALA A 124 8.09 -14.55 -8.29
C ALA A 124 7.14 -15.00 -7.18
N ARG A 125 7.58 -15.94 -6.36
CA ARG A 125 6.80 -16.45 -5.23
C ARG A 125 7.63 -16.42 -3.95
N PRO A 126 7.03 -16.03 -2.79
CA PRO A 126 7.65 -16.20 -1.50
C PRO A 126 8.04 -17.65 -1.25
N GLN A 127 9.18 -17.87 -0.58
CA GLN A 127 9.61 -19.23 -0.19
C GLN A 127 8.68 -19.84 0.86
N ASP A 128 8.18 -19.01 1.78
CA ASP A 128 7.14 -19.43 2.72
C ASP A 128 5.76 -19.18 2.06
N PRO A 129 4.96 -20.24 1.77
CA PRO A 129 3.66 -20.09 1.10
C PRO A 129 2.60 -19.37 1.95
N ARG A 130 2.87 -19.16 3.24
CA ARG A 130 2.01 -18.36 4.14
C ARG A 130 2.18 -16.86 3.92
N GLN A 131 3.32 -16.43 3.34
CA GLN A 131 3.57 -15.04 2.97
C GLN A 131 2.89 -14.74 1.62
N ARG A 132 1.94 -13.80 1.61
CA ARG A 132 1.13 -13.48 0.42
C ARG A 132 0.96 -11.96 0.24
N PRO A 133 2.05 -11.23 -0.10
CA PRO A 133 1.97 -9.79 -0.35
C PRO A 133 1.01 -9.50 -1.51
N LYS A 134 0.14 -8.51 -1.35
CA LYS A 134 -0.90 -8.19 -2.34
C LYS A 134 -0.41 -7.34 -3.50
N PHE A 135 0.72 -6.63 -3.33
CA PHE A 135 1.17 -5.64 -4.29
C PHE A 135 2.60 -5.91 -4.76
N PHE A 136 3.59 -5.83 -3.87
CA PHE A 136 5.00 -5.93 -4.24
C PHE A 136 5.74 -6.85 -3.28
N TRP A 137 6.41 -7.86 -3.83
CA TRP A 137 7.24 -8.77 -3.06
C TRP A 137 8.71 -8.55 -3.37
N PHE A 138 9.51 -8.35 -2.33
CA PHE A 138 10.95 -8.21 -2.42
C PHE A 138 11.60 -9.55 -2.01
N PRO A 139 12.32 -10.24 -2.94
CA PRO A 139 12.96 -11.51 -2.65
C PRO A 139 14.17 -11.35 -1.71
N ASP A 140 14.58 -12.49 -1.12
CA ASP A 140 15.82 -12.61 -0.34
C ASP A 140 15.89 -11.65 0.89
N LEU A 141 14.75 -11.22 1.40
CA LEU A 141 14.61 -10.65 2.74
C LEU A 141 14.39 -11.77 3.77
N ALA A 142 14.80 -11.53 5.03
CA ALA A 142 14.49 -12.46 6.08
C ALA A 142 12.99 -12.73 6.15
N SER A 143 12.61 -14.00 6.11
CA SER A 143 11.21 -14.43 6.15
C SER A 143 10.83 -14.85 7.58
N GLY A 144 9.59 -14.60 7.93
CA GLY A 144 9.00 -14.95 9.22
C GLY A 144 7.90 -13.99 9.61
N PRO A 145 6.87 -14.42 10.34
CA PRO A 145 5.78 -13.54 10.72
C PRO A 145 6.21 -12.47 11.74
N TYR A 146 7.25 -12.72 12.54
CA TYR A 146 7.77 -11.78 13.53
C TYR A 146 9.27 -11.60 13.36
N HIS A 147 9.73 -10.37 13.61
CA HIS A 147 11.13 -9.97 13.59
C HIS A 147 11.53 -9.34 14.93
N ASP A 148 12.81 -9.30 15.22
CA ASP A 148 13.31 -8.56 16.39
C ASP A 148 13.07 -7.06 16.18
N PRO A 149 12.25 -6.38 17.00
CA PRO A 149 12.01 -4.95 16.87
C PRO A 149 13.28 -4.11 17.06
N MET A 150 14.30 -4.63 17.77
CA MET A 150 15.57 -3.94 17.98
C MET A 150 16.45 -3.89 16.73
N LEU A 151 16.08 -4.56 15.64
CA LEU A 151 16.68 -4.34 14.32
C LEU A 151 16.37 -2.93 13.76
N GLN A 152 15.33 -2.27 14.27
CA GLN A 152 15.09 -0.86 13.98
C GLN A 152 15.97 0.01 14.88
N PRO A 153 16.87 0.85 14.31
CA PRO A 153 17.83 1.63 15.12
C PRO A 153 17.17 2.56 16.14
N TRP A 154 15.94 2.95 15.89
CA TRP A 154 15.17 3.89 16.72
C TRP A 154 14.19 3.19 17.70
N ALA A 155 14.05 1.87 17.64
CA ALA A 155 13.06 1.15 18.46
C ALA A 155 13.27 1.34 19.97
N ALA A 156 14.53 1.38 20.41
CA ALA A 156 14.87 1.66 21.81
C ALA A 156 14.38 3.06 22.25
N THR A 157 14.49 4.07 21.39
CA THR A 157 14.03 5.45 21.69
C THR A 157 12.53 5.47 21.98
N LEU A 158 11.73 4.83 21.16
CA LEU A 158 10.27 4.75 21.36
C LEU A 158 9.91 3.87 22.56
N ARG A 159 10.60 2.72 22.73
CA ARG A 159 10.39 1.84 23.88
C ARG A 159 10.67 2.59 25.20
N ASP A 160 11.80 3.28 25.29
CA ASP A 160 12.21 3.92 26.55
C ASP A 160 11.31 5.11 26.90
N ALA A 161 10.62 5.73 25.90
CA ALA A 161 9.65 6.81 26.08
C ALA A 161 8.18 6.32 26.12
N TRP A 162 7.93 5.01 26.19
CA TRP A 162 6.58 4.47 26.03
C TRP A 162 5.54 5.03 27.00
N GLN A 163 5.93 5.36 28.23
CA GLN A 163 5.05 5.92 29.25
C GLN A 163 4.59 7.33 28.88
N GLU A 164 5.50 8.17 28.36
CA GLU A 164 5.18 9.52 27.88
C GLU A 164 4.22 9.47 26.69
N ILE A 165 4.46 8.56 25.75
CA ILE A 165 3.56 8.31 24.59
C ILE A 165 2.21 7.82 25.07
N ARG A 166 2.19 6.90 26.05
CA ARG A 166 0.96 6.36 26.64
C ARG A 166 0.13 7.45 27.30
N ASP A 167 0.76 8.34 28.08
CA ASP A 167 0.05 9.39 28.81
C ASP A 167 -0.68 10.33 27.84
N GLU A 168 -0.05 10.74 26.72
CA GLU A 168 -0.70 11.51 25.66
C GLU A 168 -1.86 10.73 25.00
N ALA A 169 -1.66 9.46 24.71
CA ALA A 169 -2.66 8.61 24.09
C ALA A 169 -3.88 8.36 25.00
N VAL A 170 -3.66 8.16 26.29
CA VAL A 170 -4.73 7.97 27.28
C VAL A 170 -5.52 9.26 27.49
N GLU A 171 -4.87 10.44 27.45
CA GLU A 171 -5.57 11.71 27.52
C GLU A 171 -6.51 11.91 26.32
N LEU A 172 -6.09 11.55 25.11
CA LEU A 172 -6.96 11.56 23.94
C LEU A 172 -8.15 10.60 24.08
N LEU A 173 -7.94 9.44 24.72
CA LEU A 173 -8.96 8.41 24.86
C LEU A 173 -10.10 8.85 25.81
N ARG A 174 -9.86 9.81 26.71
CA ARG A 174 -10.91 10.35 27.62
C ARG A 174 -12.03 11.07 26.88
N ASP A 175 -11.72 11.66 25.73
CA ASP A 175 -12.66 12.38 24.88
C ASP A 175 -12.61 11.83 23.43
N ASP A 176 -12.79 10.56 23.26
CA ASP A 176 -12.46 9.74 22.07
C ASP A 176 -13.03 10.24 20.70
N ARG A 177 -13.57 11.46 20.66
CA ARG A 177 -14.15 12.14 19.49
C ARG A 177 -13.19 12.32 18.32
N ASP A 178 -11.86 12.32 18.57
CA ASP A 178 -10.84 12.51 17.55
C ASP A 178 -10.36 11.18 16.95
N PHE A 179 -10.79 10.06 17.50
CA PHE A 179 -10.57 8.76 16.90
C PHE A 179 -11.56 8.55 15.75
N VAL A 180 -11.03 8.23 14.58
CA VAL A 180 -11.81 7.95 13.36
C VAL A 180 -11.65 6.50 12.97
N SER A 181 -12.56 5.95 12.18
CA SER A 181 -12.41 4.59 11.66
C SER A 181 -11.05 4.42 10.98
N PHE A 182 -10.33 3.36 11.33
CA PHE A 182 -9.05 3.02 10.68
C PHE A 182 -9.27 2.80 9.18
N LEU A 183 -10.37 2.16 8.80
CA LEU A 183 -10.73 1.99 7.40
C LEU A 183 -11.41 3.24 6.86
N ASP A 184 -10.98 3.67 5.67
CA ASP A 184 -11.57 4.80 4.95
C ASP A 184 -12.88 4.37 4.27
N LEU A 185 -13.92 4.19 5.09
CA LEU A 185 -15.24 3.81 4.59
C LEU A 185 -15.96 5.06 4.10
N LYS A 186 -16.22 5.13 2.80
CA LYS A 186 -17.11 6.18 2.25
C LYS A 186 -18.49 6.08 2.91
N PRO A 187 -19.15 7.21 3.18
CA PRO A 187 -20.49 7.21 3.73
C PRO A 187 -21.43 6.27 2.95
N GLY A 188 -22.12 5.38 3.65
CA GLY A 188 -23.05 4.42 3.06
C GLY A 188 -22.40 3.09 2.60
N HIS A 189 -21.10 2.92 2.72
CA HIS A 189 -20.46 1.63 2.51
C HIS A 189 -20.44 0.86 3.84
N LYS A 190 -20.86 -0.39 3.80
CA LYS A 190 -20.71 -1.30 4.95
C LYS A 190 -19.22 -1.58 5.17
N ALA A 191 -18.82 -1.66 6.44
CA ALA A 191 -17.49 -2.14 6.78
C ALA A 191 -17.21 -3.46 6.04
N PRO A 192 -16.00 -3.65 5.50
CA PRO A 192 -15.65 -4.94 4.92
C PRO A 192 -15.94 -6.05 5.91
N LYS A 193 -16.40 -7.21 5.43
CA LYS A 193 -16.60 -8.39 6.27
C LYS A 193 -15.34 -8.83 7.02
N SER A 194 -14.20 -8.23 6.72
CA SER A 194 -12.91 -8.41 7.39
C SER A 194 -12.79 -7.73 8.76
N LEU A 195 -13.79 -6.93 9.17
CA LEU A 195 -13.87 -6.39 10.53
C LEU A 195 -15.05 -7.03 11.25
N GLY A 196 -14.76 -8.00 12.10
CA GLY A 196 -15.71 -8.55 13.05
C GLY A 196 -15.73 -7.69 14.31
N GLY A 197 -16.90 -7.29 14.77
CA GLY A 197 -17.10 -6.61 16.05
C GLY A 197 -18.55 -6.72 16.46
N ALA A 198 -18.83 -6.67 17.76
CA ALA A 198 -20.18 -6.58 18.25
C ALA A 198 -20.75 -5.21 17.85
N ALA A 199 -21.79 -5.24 17.01
CA ALA A 199 -22.58 -4.09 16.60
C ALA A 199 -22.04 -3.21 15.44
N GLU A 200 -22.94 -2.48 14.89
CA GLU A 200 -23.05 -1.68 13.69
C GLU A 200 -21.96 -0.62 13.41
N ASN A 201 -20.93 -0.47 14.28
CA ASN A 201 -19.82 0.47 14.12
C ASN A 201 -18.49 -0.26 13.92
N PRO A 202 -17.57 0.27 13.08
CA PRO A 202 -16.23 -0.26 12.98
C PRO A 202 -15.57 -0.22 14.37
N ALA A 203 -15.16 -1.39 14.82
CA ALA A 203 -14.60 -1.59 16.15
C ALA A 203 -13.10 -1.29 16.22
N TRP A 204 -12.54 -0.81 15.13
CA TRP A 204 -11.14 -0.45 14.95
C TRP A 204 -11.03 1.00 14.52
N ASP A 205 -10.57 1.83 15.46
CA ASP A 205 -10.41 3.27 15.27
C ASP A 205 -8.94 3.67 15.32
N ALA A 206 -8.63 4.86 14.85
CA ALA A 206 -7.29 5.40 14.85
C ALA A 206 -7.27 6.91 15.08
N TYR A 207 -6.21 7.38 15.74
CA TYR A 207 -5.81 8.77 15.79
C TYR A 207 -4.52 8.93 14.97
N PHE A 208 -4.62 9.47 13.76
CA PHE A 208 -3.52 9.48 12.80
C PHE A 208 -2.54 10.63 13.02
N PHE A 209 -1.26 10.33 13.13
CA PHE A 209 -0.16 11.28 12.95
C PHE A 209 0.20 11.42 11.47
N TYR A 210 0.25 10.28 10.77
CA TYR A 210 0.41 10.19 9.33
C TYR A 210 -0.58 9.17 8.77
N ARG A 211 -1.17 9.51 7.62
CA ARG A 211 -2.02 8.59 6.86
C ARG A 211 -1.68 8.70 5.39
N HIS A 212 -1.34 7.59 4.75
CA HIS A 212 -0.90 7.55 3.34
C HIS A 212 0.21 8.57 3.04
N GLY A 213 1.14 8.73 3.96
CA GLY A 213 2.25 9.69 3.86
C GLY A 213 1.88 11.15 4.14
N VAL A 214 0.61 11.47 4.35
CA VAL A 214 0.14 12.82 4.69
C VAL A 214 0.24 13.04 6.20
N ARG A 215 0.88 14.15 6.60
CA ARG A 215 1.03 14.56 8.00
C ARG A 215 -0.22 15.29 8.50
N TYR A 216 -0.66 14.97 9.69
CA TYR A 216 -1.81 15.60 10.37
C TYR A 216 -1.33 16.56 11.44
N ASP A 217 -1.03 17.81 11.08
CA ASP A 217 -0.41 18.81 11.95
C ASP A 217 -1.21 19.09 13.23
N ALA A 218 -2.53 19.13 13.15
CA ALA A 218 -3.39 19.33 14.32
C ALA A 218 -3.20 18.20 15.33
N ASN A 219 -3.08 16.95 14.87
CA ASN A 219 -2.89 15.79 15.72
C ASN A 219 -1.49 15.77 16.36
N HIS A 220 -0.47 16.13 15.59
CA HIS A 220 0.90 16.33 16.11
C HIS A 220 0.94 17.38 17.23
N SER A 221 0.23 18.49 17.07
CA SER A 221 0.20 19.57 18.05
C SER A 221 -0.43 19.16 19.38
N ARG A 222 -1.34 18.19 19.38
CA ARG A 222 -2.01 17.66 20.59
C ARG A 222 -1.18 16.62 21.34
N CYS A 223 -0.22 15.99 20.65
CA CYS A 223 0.68 14.99 21.22
C CYS A 223 2.13 15.43 20.97
N PRO A 224 2.60 16.51 21.61
CA PRO A 224 3.89 17.12 21.29
C PRO A 224 5.07 16.19 21.55
N ARG A 225 5.01 15.36 22.59
CA ARG A 225 6.09 14.44 22.91
C ARG A 225 6.17 13.28 21.93
N THR A 226 5.03 12.68 21.60
CA THR A 226 4.97 11.65 20.55
C THR A 226 5.42 12.22 19.21
N SER A 227 5.00 13.45 18.89
CA SER A 227 5.41 14.14 17.67
C SER A 227 6.93 14.35 17.59
N GLU A 228 7.55 14.85 18.67
CA GLU A 228 9.00 15.04 18.75
C GLU A 228 9.75 13.72 18.51
N LEU A 229 9.31 12.63 19.15
CA LEU A 229 9.90 11.31 18.97
C LEU A 229 9.77 10.81 17.54
N LEU A 230 8.59 10.92 16.94
CA LEU A 230 8.34 10.50 15.53
C LEU A 230 9.18 11.33 14.54
N GLU A 231 9.43 12.59 14.81
CA GLU A 231 10.25 13.45 13.95
C GLU A 231 11.75 13.18 14.13
N SER A 232 12.17 12.59 15.25
CA SER A 232 13.56 12.24 15.52
C SER A 232 14.03 10.93 14.87
N ILE A 233 13.12 10.14 14.28
CA ILE A 233 13.40 8.81 13.72
C ILE A 233 13.27 8.77 12.20
N GLU A 234 13.90 7.76 11.59
CA GLU A 234 13.72 7.51 10.16
C GLU A 234 12.32 6.95 9.89
N LEU A 235 11.50 7.69 9.16
CA LEU A 235 10.18 7.25 8.72
C LEU A 235 10.25 6.62 7.32
N CYS A 236 9.43 5.61 7.10
CA CYS A 236 9.22 5.00 5.78
C CYS A 236 8.39 5.95 4.90
N ARG A 237 9.04 6.86 4.17
CA ARG A 237 8.35 7.85 3.35
C ARG A 237 8.25 7.39 1.90
N VAL A 238 7.01 7.14 1.45
CA VAL A 238 6.65 6.88 0.06
C VAL A 238 5.41 7.72 -0.25
N ALA A 239 5.51 8.65 -1.18
CA ALA A 239 4.44 9.62 -1.47
C ALA A 239 3.10 8.91 -1.72
N ARG A 240 2.04 9.37 -1.06
CA ARG A 240 0.67 8.86 -1.11
C ARG A 240 0.48 7.39 -0.66
N GLN A 241 1.53 6.76 -0.08
CA GLN A 241 1.51 5.36 0.35
C GLN A 241 1.92 5.18 1.80
N ALA A 242 2.96 5.90 2.27
CA ALA A 242 3.57 5.73 3.58
C ALA A 242 4.24 7.03 4.09
N PRO A 243 4.40 7.22 5.40
CA PRO A 243 4.05 6.27 6.44
C PRO A 243 2.55 6.24 6.79
N GLU A 244 2.13 5.15 7.40
CA GLU A 244 0.93 5.04 8.21
C GLU A 244 1.37 5.03 9.68
N ILE A 245 0.98 6.04 10.47
CA ILE A 245 1.35 6.14 11.90
C ILE A 245 0.14 6.64 12.68
N CYS A 246 -0.29 5.89 13.68
CA CYS A 246 -1.45 6.24 14.47
C CYS A 246 -1.41 5.63 15.88
N PHE A 247 -2.16 6.21 16.79
CA PHE A 247 -2.69 5.45 17.91
C PHE A 247 -3.84 4.58 17.41
N SER A 248 -3.64 3.28 17.43
CA SER A 248 -4.62 2.29 16.99
C SER A 248 -5.42 1.80 18.19
N LEU A 249 -6.72 2.03 18.13
CA LEU A 249 -7.68 1.70 19.17
C LEU A 249 -8.55 0.53 18.72
N LEU A 250 -8.43 -0.60 19.41
CA LEU A 250 -9.33 -1.73 19.24
C LEU A 250 -10.33 -1.77 20.40
N ARG A 251 -11.59 -1.51 20.07
CA ARG A 251 -12.69 -1.42 21.05
C ARG A 251 -12.89 -2.75 21.77
N PRO A 252 -13.56 -2.75 22.95
CA PRO A 252 -13.96 -3.98 23.65
C PRO A 252 -14.71 -4.95 22.76
N GLN A 253 -14.52 -6.26 22.98
CA GLN A 253 -15.21 -7.35 22.29
C GLN A 253 -15.11 -7.28 20.75
N SER A 254 -13.94 -6.87 20.23
CA SER A 254 -13.72 -6.63 18.82
C SER A 254 -12.62 -7.48 18.23
N THR A 255 -12.76 -7.79 16.94
CA THR A 255 -11.79 -8.60 16.19
C THR A 255 -11.49 -7.95 14.83
N ILE A 256 -10.21 -7.85 14.49
CA ILE A 256 -9.76 -7.59 13.13
C ILE A 256 -9.57 -8.95 12.48
N LEU A 257 -10.41 -9.27 11.47
CA LEU A 257 -10.41 -10.59 10.83
C LEU A 257 -9.15 -10.84 10.02
N PRO A 258 -8.83 -12.11 9.73
CA PRO A 258 -7.65 -12.49 8.97
C PRO A 258 -7.52 -11.76 7.64
N HIS A 259 -6.37 -11.15 7.41
CA HIS A 259 -6.05 -10.43 6.17
C HIS A 259 -4.54 -10.42 5.92
N TYR A 260 -4.13 -9.89 4.76
CA TYR A 260 -2.74 -9.80 4.33
C TYR A 260 -2.41 -8.36 3.97
N GLY A 261 -1.20 -7.94 4.28
CA GLY A 261 -0.61 -6.67 3.87
C GLY A 261 -0.18 -6.64 2.40
N VAL A 262 0.43 -5.54 2.02
CA VAL A 262 0.67 -5.22 0.61
C VAL A 262 2.10 -5.52 0.15
N THR A 263 3.10 -5.44 1.04
CA THR A 263 4.51 -5.58 0.67
C THR A 263 5.39 -5.92 1.85
N ASN A 264 6.38 -6.78 1.66
CA ASN A 264 7.40 -7.07 2.68
C ASN A 264 8.58 -6.08 2.68
N THR A 265 8.53 -5.03 1.85
CA THR A 265 9.50 -3.92 1.93
C THR A 265 9.27 -3.03 3.14
N ARG A 266 8.09 -3.12 3.75
CA ARG A 266 7.72 -2.50 5.01
C ARG A 266 7.28 -3.58 5.99
N LEU A 267 7.54 -3.33 7.26
CA LEU A 267 7.03 -4.12 8.38
C LEU A 267 6.17 -3.23 9.26
N VAL A 268 5.33 -3.83 10.08
CA VAL A 268 4.48 -3.10 11.03
C VAL A 268 5.09 -3.19 12.42
N PHE A 269 5.36 -2.02 12.99
CA PHE A 269 5.85 -1.87 14.37
C PHE A 269 4.68 -1.50 15.28
N HIS A 270 4.50 -2.23 16.36
CA HIS A 270 3.56 -1.91 17.43
C HIS A 270 4.32 -1.60 18.71
N LEU A 271 4.01 -0.47 19.35
CA LEU A 271 4.36 -0.19 20.73
C LEU A 271 3.07 -0.24 21.57
N PRO A 272 2.87 -1.28 22.38
CA PRO A 272 1.68 -1.43 23.20
C PRO A 272 1.65 -0.40 24.33
N LEU A 273 0.53 0.33 24.46
CA LEU A 273 0.36 1.44 25.41
C LEU A 273 -0.66 1.10 26.51
N VAL A 274 -1.80 0.52 26.12
CA VAL A 274 -2.82 -0.01 27.03
C VAL A 274 -3.25 -1.35 26.50
N VAL A 275 -3.02 -2.39 27.29
CA VAL A 275 -3.29 -3.78 26.87
C VAL A 275 -4.08 -4.50 27.98
N PRO A 276 -5.41 -4.52 27.87
CA PRO A 276 -6.22 -5.31 28.78
C PRO A 276 -5.99 -6.81 28.58
N PRO A 277 -6.36 -7.65 29.57
CA PRO A 277 -6.28 -9.09 29.42
C PRO A 277 -7.09 -9.58 28.21
N ASP A 278 -6.67 -10.71 27.64
CA ASP A 278 -7.33 -11.36 26.50
C ASP A 278 -7.27 -10.60 25.17
N CYS A 279 -6.17 -9.86 24.98
CA CYS A 279 -5.81 -9.22 23.71
C CYS A 279 -4.60 -9.92 23.08
N ALA A 280 -4.67 -10.21 21.78
CA ALA A 280 -3.54 -10.78 21.05
C ALA A 280 -3.56 -10.42 19.55
N LEU A 281 -2.39 -10.58 18.93
CA LEU A 281 -2.15 -10.59 17.50
C LEU A 281 -1.74 -12.01 17.09
N ASN A 282 -2.31 -12.54 16.04
CA ASN A 282 -1.85 -13.76 15.39
C ASN A 282 -1.33 -13.40 14.00
N ALA A 283 -0.07 -13.70 13.71
CA ALA A 283 0.51 -13.53 12.38
C ALA A 283 1.17 -14.84 11.93
N GLY A 284 0.82 -15.31 10.73
CA GLY A 284 1.33 -16.55 10.17
C GLY A 284 1.04 -17.80 11.03
N GLY A 285 -0.04 -17.79 11.82
CA GLY A 285 -0.40 -18.87 12.74
C GLY A 285 0.34 -18.85 14.09
N VAL A 286 1.06 -17.78 14.38
CA VAL A 286 1.78 -17.60 15.66
C VAL A 286 1.10 -16.50 16.47
N GLU A 287 0.52 -16.87 17.62
CA GLU A 287 -0.11 -15.93 18.55
C GLU A 287 0.96 -15.16 19.34
N HIS A 288 0.82 -13.85 19.40
CA HIS A 288 1.60 -12.95 20.23
C HIS A 288 0.66 -12.14 21.15
N ARG A 289 0.89 -12.23 22.45
CA ARG A 289 0.18 -11.43 23.46
C ARG A 289 1.01 -10.19 23.76
N TRP A 290 0.45 -9.02 23.49
CA TRP A 290 1.12 -7.76 23.77
C TRP A 290 1.39 -7.58 25.27
N ARG A 291 2.48 -6.87 25.57
CA ARG A 291 2.81 -6.36 26.91
C ARG A 291 3.12 -4.88 26.78
N GLU A 292 2.57 -4.07 27.68
CA GLU A 292 2.79 -2.64 27.68
C GLU A 292 4.28 -2.28 27.69
N GLY A 293 4.70 -1.40 26.79
CA GLY A 293 6.08 -0.97 26.64
C GLY A 293 7.02 -1.97 25.93
N GLU A 294 6.59 -3.21 25.63
CA GLU A 294 7.37 -4.17 24.88
C GLU A 294 7.00 -4.12 23.38
N PRO A 295 7.84 -3.52 22.52
CA PRO A 295 7.51 -3.41 21.12
C PRO A 295 7.53 -4.75 20.40
N ILE A 296 6.74 -4.86 19.33
CA ILE A 296 6.80 -5.98 18.39
C ILE A 296 6.99 -5.45 16.98
N LEU A 297 7.60 -6.25 16.12
CA LEU A 297 7.79 -6.00 14.70
C LEU A 297 7.32 -7.23 13.94
N PHE A 298 6.36 -7.07 13.03
CA PHE A 298 5.84 -8.21 12.27
C PHE A 298 5.68 -7.89 10.78
N ASP A 299 5.71 -8.93 9.98
CA ASP A 299 5.48 -8.88 8.54
C ASP A 299 3.98 -9.12 8.27
N ASP A 300 3.26 -8.07 7.91
CA ASP A 300 1.83 -8.08 7.63
C ASP A 300 1.48 -8.82 6.34
N THR A 301 2.47 -9.20 5.53
CA THR A 301 2.26 -10.04 4.33
C THR A 301 1.99 -11.51 4.68
N TYR A 302 2.19 -11.92 5.92
CA TYR A 302 1.58 -13.13 6.48
C TYR A 302 0.11 -12.86 6.83
N GLU A 303 -0.74 -13.92 6.77
CA GLU A 303 -2.10 -13.79 7.27
C GLU A 303 -2.07 -13.39 8.74
N HIS A 304 -2.72 -12.28 9.05
CA HIS A 304 -2.74 -11.78 10.41
C HIS A 304 -4.13 -11.30 10.81
N GLU A 305 -4.42 -11.46 12.09
CA GLU A 305 -5.64 -11.07 12.77
C GLU A 305 -5.34 -10.56 14.17
N ALA A 306 -6.23 -9.78 14.76
CA ALA A 306 -6.06 -9.29 16.11
C ALA A 306 -7.41 -9.26 16.82
N TRP A 307 -7.40 -9.47 18.13
CA TRP A 307 -8.63 -9.42 18.94
C TRP A 307 -8.40 -8.70 20.26
N ASN A 308 -9.50 -8.15 20.75
CA ASN A 308 -9.69 -7.66 22.10
C ASN A 308 -10.98 -8.29 22.66
N ARG A 309 -10.87 -9.31 23.47
CA ARG A 309 -11.99 -10.04 24.09
C ARG A 309 -12.31 -9.55 25.50
N SER A 310 -11.68 -8.44 25.91
CA SER A 310 -11.90 -7.80 27.20
C SER A 310 -13.03 -6.77 27.14
N ASP A 311 -13.39 -6.21 28.29
CA ASP A 311 -14.38 -5.11 28.42
C ASP A 311 -13.72 -3.72 28.40
N GLU A 312 -12.39 -3.64 28.19
CA GLU A 312 -11.63 -2.41 28.14
C GLU A 312 -10.97 -2.22 26.73
N PRO A 313 -10.74 -0.98 26.29
CA PRO A 313 -10.11 -0.73 24.99
C PRO A 313 -8.62 -1.11 24.99
N ARG A 314 -8.12 -1.66 23.87
CA ARG A 314 -6.68 -1.86 23.61
C ARG A 314 -6.15 -0.71 22.79
N LEU A 315 -5.04 -0.07 23.24
CA LEU A 315 -4.40 1.07 22.58
C LEU A 315 -2.93 0.77 22.31
N ILE A 316 -2.48 0.97 21.08
CA ILE A 316 -1.08 0.82 20.66
C ILE A 316 -0.66 1.99 19.78
N LEU A 317 0.62 2.37 19.80
CA LEU A 317 1.22 3.10 18.69
C LEU A 317 1.52 2.10 17.59
N LEU A 318 0.86 2.25 16.45
CA LEU A 318 1.05 1.47 15.24
C LEU A 318 1.78 2.33 14.21
N MET A 319 2.82 1.81 13.60
CA MET A 319 3.49 2.45 12.49
C MET A 319 4.07 1.45 11.51
N ASP A 320 3.99 1.74 10.24
CA ASP A 320 4.80 1.03 9.25
C ASP A 320 6.23 1.61 9.21
N CYS A 321 7.18 0.74 8.97
CA CYS A 321 8.60 1.09 8.89
C CYS A 321 9.27 0.30 7.78
N TRP A 322 10.43 0.78 7.31
CA TRP A 322 11.22 0.02 6.36
C TRP A 322 11.61 -1.34 6.92
N ASN A 323 11.58 -2.37 6.07
CA ASN A 323 12.18 -3.66 6.45
C ASN A 323 13.68 -3.43 6.72
N PRO A 324 14.20 -3.78 7.92
CA PRO A 324 15.57 -3.47 8.32
C PRO A 324 16.65 -4.18 7.50
N HIS A 325 16.26 -5.15 6.68
CA HIS A 325 17.17 -5.87 5.78
C HIS A 325 17.32 -5.23 4.39
N LEU A 326 16.65 -4.10 4.13
CA LEU A 326 16.85 -3.29 2.93
C LEU A 326 18.05 -2.35 3.13
N THR A 327 18.87 -2.23 2.10
CA THR A 327 19.89 -1.19 2.03
C THR A 327 19.28 0.17 1.69
N GLU A 328 20.00 1.27 1.95
CA GLU A 328 19.53 2.62 1.59
C GLU A 328 19.26 2.75 0.08
N ALA A 329 20.11 2.17 -0.76
CA ALA A 329 19.90 2.15 -2.21
C ALA A 329 18.59 1.43 -2.60
N GLU A 330 18.28 0.33 -1.93
CA GLU A 330 17.05 -0.42 -2.16
C GLU A 330 15.80 0.34 -1.67
N LYS A 331 15.87 0.99 -0.50
CA LYS A 331 14.79 1.86 0.01
C LYS A 331 14.48 3.01 -0.96
N GLU A 332 15.54 3.69 -1.48
CA GLU A 332 15.39 4.74 -2.47
C GLU A 332 14.76 4.21 -3.77
N ALA A 333 15.23 3.07 -4.27
CA ALA A 333 14.70 2.47 -5.50
C ALA A 333 13.24 2.01 -5.35
N VAL A 334 12.88 1.40 -4.21
CA VAL A 334 11.49 1.03 -3.88
C VAL A 334 10.60 2.28 -3.89
N ARG A 335 11.03 3.38 -3.26
CA ARG A 335 10.29 4.64 -3.24
C ARG A 335 10.03 5.15 -4.65
N CYS A 336 11.08 5.29 -5.46
CA CYS A 336 10.97 5.80 -6.84
C CYS A 336 10.00 4.96 -7.69
N VAL A 337 10.08 3.63 -7.57
CA VAL A 337 9.25 2.73 -8.38
C VAL A 337 7.80 2.70 -7.89
N VAL A 338 7.55 2.70 -6.58
CA VAL A 338 6.18 2.75 -6.05
C VAL A 338 5.49 4.05 -6.44
N GLU A 339 6.19 5.19 -6.39
CA GLU A 339 5.68 6.48 -6.85
C GLU A 339 5.42 6.49 -8.37
N ALA A 340 6.27 5.83 -9.16
CA ALA A 340 6.05 5.71 -10.60
C ALA A 340 4.85 4.80 -10.94
N ILE A 341 4.65 3.72 -10.18
CA ILE A 341 3.45 2.85 -10.31
C ILE A 341 2.19 3.66 -9.99
N ASP A 342 2.19 4.38 -8.87
CA ASP A 342 1.05 5.22 -8.46
C ASP A 342 0.72 6.27 -9.54
N ALA A 343 1.73 6.88 -10.18
CA ALA A 343 1.52 7.82 -11.28
C ALA A 343 0.94 7.18 -12.56
N ILE A 344 1.12 5.87 -12.77
CA ILE A 344 0.50 5.15 -13.90
C ILE A 344 -0.95 4.78 -13.56
N GLU A 345 -1.22 4.38 -12.31
CA GLU A 345 -2.49 3.80 -11.89
C GLU A 345 -3.55 4.86 -11.52
N ASN A 346 -3.13 6.05 -11.09
CA ASN A 346 -3.96 7.17 -10.64
C ASN A 346 -3.76 8.44 -11.49
#